data_5ac8e8741c01efd427f503157daf316c
#
_entry.id   5ac8e8741c01efd427f503157daf316c
#
_cell.length_a   1.000
_cell.length_b   1.000
_cell.length_c   1.000
_cell.angle_alpha   90.00
_cell.angle_beta   90.00
_cell.angle_gamma   90.00
#
_symmetry.space_group_name_H-M   'P 1'
#
loop_
_entity.id
_entity.type
_entity.pdbx_description
1 polymer ?
#
loop_
_entity_poly.entity_id
_entity_poly.type
_entity_poly.pdbx_seq_one_letter_code
_entity_poly.pdbx_strand_id
1 'polypeptide(L)'
;IYDNRGISGEVQGVSWSNMLLTFQSQESLNVYSYATDDYFAFLEDNSGSNFSRDKMCLGVGRFPIRTVTEATQMVDKTISYMENKDSGSWKNNVTFVADDGNNEDSFTTNHMKQADQLAEAIEEMQPGFLVNKVYFDAYKRSSLGTYPDVHNEIEKLLKSGQLLINYTGHGSTTHWADESVWTQTDINNSSYKHLPVWVT
;
A
#
# COMPACT_ATOMS: atom_id res chain seq x y z
N ILE A 1 -2.82 -16.68 -13.73
CA ILE A 1 -1.51 -17.21 -14.16
C ILE A 1 -0.61 -16.01 -14.30
N TYR A 2 0.39 -15.89 -13.46
CA TYR A 2 1.42 -14.89 -13.65
C TYR A 2 2.20 -15.27 -14.93
N ASP A 3 1.98 -14.55 -16.01
CA ASP A 3 2.68 -14.78 -17.25
C ASP A 3 4.04 -14.07 -17.22
N ASN A 4 5.11 -14.82 -17.05
CA ASN A 4 6.47 -14.31 -17.00
C ASN A 4 7.09 -14.18 -18.41
N ARG A 5 6.31 -14.32 -19.47
CA ARG A 5 6.78 -14.12 -20.83
C ARG A 5 7.15 -12.66 -21.05
N GLY A 6 8.42 -12.36 -21.11
CA GLY A 6 8.94 -11.01 -21.37
C GLY A 6 9.56 -10.29 -20.18
N ILE A 7 9.47 -10.82 -18.98
CA ILE A 7 10.32 -10.35 -17.88
C ILE A 7 11.65 -11.11 -18.01
N SER A 8 12.67 -10.43 -18.50
CA SER A 8 14.04 -10.95 -18.53
C SER A 8 14.58 -11.00 -17.10
N GLY A 9 14.35 -12.10 -16.44
CA GLY A 9 14.79 -12.36 -15.08
C GLY A 9 14.01 -13.52 -14.54
N GLU A 10 14.55 -14.71 -14.67
CA GLU A 10 14.06 -15.86 -13.93
C GLU A 10 14.08 -15.50 -12.47
N VAL A 11 12.94 -15.58 -11.81
CA VAL A 11 12.90 -15.58 -10.35
C VAL A 11 13.47 -16.92 -9.92
N GLN A 12 14.77 -16.94 -9.62
CA GLN A 12 15.48 -18.16 -9.23
C GLN A 12 14.77 -18.82 -8.06
N GLY A 13 14.50 -20.10 -8.17
CA GLY A 13 13.95 -20.93 -7.09
C GLY A 13 12.44 -20.99 -7.03
N VAL A 14 11.71 -20.41 -7.98
CA VAL A 14 10.24 -20.54 -8.03
C VAL A 14 9.85 -21.74 -8.89
N SER A 15 9.19 -22.71 -8.26
CA SER A 15 8.54 -23.79 -8.99
C SER A 15 7.20 -23.32 -9.53
N TRP A 16 7.04 -23.29 -10.83
CA TRP A 16 5.79 -22.91 -11.51
C TRP A 16 4.58 -23.80 -11.11
N SER A 17 4.84 -25.03 -10.67
CA SER A 17 3.81 -25.96 -10.21
C SER A 17 3.10 -25.53 -8.92
N ASN A 18 3.67 -24.59 -8.16
CA ASN A 18 3.14 -24.14 -6.87
C ASN A 18 2.57 -22.72 -6.92
N MET A 19 2.37 -22.16 -8.11
CA MET A 19 1.83 -20.82 -8.23
C MET A 19 0.29 -20.83 -8.15
N LEU A 20 -0.25 -19.94 -7.31
CA LEU A 20 -1.67 -19.66 -7.32
C LEU A 20 -2.04 -18.84 -8.55
N LEU A 21 -3.16 -19.20 -9.15
CA LEU A 21 -3.71 -18.43 -10.26
C LEU A 21 -4.11 -17.03 -9.80
N THR A 22 -4.02 -16.07 -10.72
CA THR A 22 -4.63 -14.75 -10.61
C THR A 22 -5.41 -14.47 -11.88
N PHE A 23 -6.43 -13.64 -11.80
CA PHE A 23 -7.10 -13.13 -12.98
C PHE A 23 -6.26 -12.00 -13.59
N GLN A 24 -6.22 -11.97 -14.92
CA GLN A 24 -5.60 -10.89 -15.67
C GLN A 24 -6.57 -10.41 -16.75
N SER A 25 -6.78 -9.09 -16.83
CA SER A 25 -7.78 -8.50 -17.72
C SER A 25 -7.46 -8.63 -19.21
N GLN A 26 -6.15 -8.62 -19.54
CA GLN A 26 -5.62 -8.75 -20.89
C GLN A 26 -4.28 -9.48 -20.84
N GLU A 27 -3.50 -9.45 -21.93
CA GLU A 27 -2.17 -10.03 -21.96
C GLU A 27 -1.15 -9.21 -21.13
N SER A 28 -0.14 -9.87 -20.57
CA SER A 28 0.86 -9.27 -19.68
C SER A 28 1.68 -8.13 -20.30
N LEU A 29 1.76 -8.06 -21.62
CA LEU A 29 2.50 -7.01 -22.31
C LEU A 29 1.67 -5.76 -22.60
N ASN A 30 0.36 -5.80 -22.32
CA ASN A 30 -0.51 -4.64 -22.49
C ASN A 30 -0.41 -3.74 -21.26
N VAL A 31 -0.02 -2.48 -21.46
CA VAL A 31 0.13 -1.49 -20.36
C VAL A 31 -1.19 -1.20 -19.63
N TYR A 32 -2.33 -1.47 -20.23
CA TYR A 32 -3.64 -1.33 -19.61
C TYR A 32 -4.13 -2.62 -18.91
N SER A 33 -3.34 -3.70 -19.00
CA SER A 33 -3.67 -4.95 -18.32
C SER A 33 -3.39 -4.83 -16.83
N TYR A 34 -4.30 -5.34 -16.02
CA TYR A 34 -4.11 -5.45 -14.58
C TYR A 34 -4.42 -6.88 -14.11
N ALA A 35 -3.74 -7.27 -13.05
CA ALA A 35 -4.01 -8.50 -12.33
C ALA A 35 -4.85 -8.18 -11.10
N THR A 36 -5.84 -9.02 -10.79
CA THR A 36 -6.66 -8.86 -9.59
C THR A 36 -7.07 -10.20 -9.02
N ASP A 37 -7.23 -10.25 -7.72
CA ASP A 37 -7.80 -11.39 -7.00
C ASP A 37 -9.30 -11.23 -6.74
N ASP A 38 -9.89 -10.10 -7.05
CA ASP A 38 -11.32 -9.82 -6.92
C ASP A 38 -12.19 -10.86 -7.65
N TYR A 39 -11.66 -11.42 -8.74
CA TYR A 39 -12.32 -12.48 -9.50
C TYR A 39 -12.76 -13.65 -8.61
N PHE A 40 -11.97 -13.99 -7.60
CA PHE A 40 -12.29 -15.08 -6.68
C PHE A 40 -13.38 -14.73 -5.65
N ALA A 41 -13.81 -13.49 -5.60
CA ALA A 41 -14.88 -13.00 -4.73
C ALA A 41 -16.25 -12.89 -5.43
N PHE A 42 -16.30 -13.10 -6.74
CA PHE A 42 -17.54 -13.11 -7.49
C PHE A 42 -18.17 -14.52 -7.45
N LEU A 43 -19.02 -14.75 -6.48
CA LEU A 43 -19.59 -16.07 -6.20
C LEU A 43 -21.03 -16.25 -6.68
N GLU A 44 -21.65 -15.18 -7.19
CA GLU A 44 -23.00 -15.24 -7.75
C GLU A 44 -23.00 -15.81 -9.17
N ASP A 45 -24.07 -16.47 -9.55
CA ASP A 45 -24.26 -17.00 -10.91
C ASP A 45 -24.14 -15.86 -11.95
N ASN A 46 -23.35 -16.08 -12.99
CA ASN A 46 -23.06 -15.13 -14.06
C ASN A 46 -22.30 -13.86 -13.64
N SER A 47 -21.74 -13.82 -12.45
CA SER A 47 -20.81 -12.74 -12.04
C SER A 47 -19.38 -13.02 -12.49
N GLY A 48 -18.49 -12.00 -12.38
CA GLY A 48 -17.08 -12.07 -12.78
C GLY A 48 -16.79 -11.74 -14.25
N SER A 49 -17.81 -11.38 -15.02
CA SER A 49 -17.63 -10.92 -16.40
C SER A 49 -17.54 -9.39 -16.52
N ASN A 50 -17.99 -8.66 -15.52
CA ASN A 50 -17.99 -7.19 -15.50
C ASN A 50 -17.61 -6.66 -14.11
N PHE A 51 -16.33 -6.46 -13.89
CA PHE A 51 -15.76 -6.00 -12.60
C PHE A 51 -16.27 -4.64 -12.13
N SER A 52 -16.81 -3.81 -13.02
CA SER A 52 -17.36 -2.50 -12.66
C SER A 52 -18.80 -2.58 -12.13
N ARG A 53 -19.49 -3.69 -12.34
CA ARG A 53 -20.93 -3.85 -12.04
C ARG A 53 -21.21 -5.00 -11.08
N ASP A 54 -20.39 -6.04 -11.16
CA ASP A 54 -20.57 -7.23 -10.35
C ASP A 54 -20.09 -6.93 -8.92
N LYS A 55 -20.80 -7.49 -7.93
CA LYS A 55 -20.49 -7.26 -6.52
C LYS A 55 -19.66 -8.42 -5.98
N MET A 56 -18.60 -8.09 -5.29
CA MET A 56 -17.85 -9.08 -4.52
C MET A 56 -18.68 -9.56 -3.32
N CYS A 57 -18.72 -10.88 -3.12
CA CYS A 57 -19.43 -11.49 -1.98
C CYS A 57 -18.59 -11.50 -0.70
N LEU A 58 -17.27 -11.34 -0.84
CA LEU A 58 -16.32 -11.31 0.28
C LEU A 58 -15.08 -10.50 -0.10
N GLY A 59 -14.30 -10.10 0.89
CA GLY A 59 -12.98 -9.51 0.68
C GLY A 59 -11.96 -10.59 0.36
N VAL A 60 -11.08 -10.32 -0.60
CA VAL A 60 -9.98 -11.21 -0.98
C VAL A 60 -8.67 -10.45 -0.90
N GLY A 61 -7.64 -11.10 -0.35
CA GLY A 61 -6.29 -10.59 -0.31
C GLY A 61 -5.28 -11.70 -0.61
N ARG A 62 -4.14 -11.32 -1.14
CA ARG A 62 -3.05 -12.25 -1.44
C ARG A 62 -1.83 -11.93 -0.60
N PHE A 63 -1.27 -12.95 0.03
CA PHE A 63 0.07 -12.85 0.58
C PHE A 63 1.09 -13.08 -0.56
N PRO A 64 1.89 -12.07 -0.93
CA PRO A 64 2.87 -12.18 -2.01
C PRO A 64 4.14 -12.89 -1.53
N ILE A 65 3.99 -14.13 -1.11
CA ILE A 65 5.03 -14.98 -0.51
C ILE A 65 5.61 -15.95 -1.54
N ARG A 66 6.86 -16.34 -1.33
CA ARG A 66 7.59 -17.27 -2.20
C ARG A 66 8.12 -18.49 -1.47
N THR A 67 8.25 -18.42 -0.14
CA THR A 67 8.84 -19.46 0.69
C THR A 67 7.93 -19.84 1.85
N VAL A 68 8.12 -21.05 2.39
CA VAL A 68 7.41 -21.50 3.60
C VAL A 68 7.71 -20.56 4.79
N THR A 69 8.93 -20.06 4.89
CA THR A 69 9.32 -19.12 5.95
C THR A 69 8.53 -17.82 5.85
N GLU A 70 8.45 -17.23 4.67
CA GLU A 70 7.63 -16.02 4.44
C GLU A 70 6.16 -16.30 4.74
N ALA A 71 5.63 -17.47 4.33
CA ALA A 71 4.26 -17.86 4.64
C ALA A 71 4.01 -17.91 6.15
N THR A 72 4.88 -18.56 6.90
CA THR A 72 4.78 -18.64 8.36
C THR A 72 4.81 -17.26 9.00
N GLN A 73 5.76 -16.42 8.59
CA GLN A 73 5.88 -15.05 9.11
C GLN A 73 4.64 -14.21 8.85
N MET A 74 4.06 -14.29 7.64
CA MET A 74 2.86 -13.54 7.29
C MET A 74 1.63 -14.03 8.05
N VAL A 75 1.47 -15.34 8.18
CA VAL A 75 0.36 -15.94 8.95
C VAL A 75 0.48 -15.60 10.44
N ASP A 76 1.65 -15.80 11.04
CA ASP A 76 1.88 -15.51 12.45
C ASP A 76 1.67 -14.02 12.78
N LYS A 77 2.17 -13.13 11.91
CA LYS A 77 1.95 -11.69 12.04
C LYS A 77 0.45 -11.35 11.97
N THR A 78 -0.26 -11.93 11.01
CA THR A 78 -1.69 -11.67 10.83
C THR A 78 -2.50 -12.17 12.03
N ILE A 79 -2.24 -13.39 12.50
CA ILE A 79 -2.89 -13.95 13.69
C ILE A 79 -2.62 -13.09 14.92
N SER A 80 -1.35 -12.74 15.14
CA SER A 80 -0.95 -11.88 16.27
C SER A 80 -1.67 -10.52 16.26
N TYR A 81 -1.83 -9.94 15.08
CA TYR A 81 -2.57 -8.68 14.89
C TYR A 81 -4.06 -8.85 15.18
N MET A 82 -4.69 -9.91 14.66
CA MET A 82 -6.11 -10.21 14.87
C MET A 82 -6.43 -10.53 16.33
N GLU A 83 -5.55 -11.23 17.02
CA GLU A 83 -5.68 -11.54 18.45
C GLU A 83 -5.40 -10.33 19.35
N ASN A 84 -5.06 -9.18 18.78
CA ASN A 84 -4.77 -7.93 19.48
C ASN A 84 -3.69 -8.08 20.58
N LYS A 85 -2.70 -8.93 20.35
CA LYS A 85 -1.63 -9.21 21.32
C LYS A 85 -0.79 -7.98 21.68
N ASP A 86 -0.69 -7.03 20.74
CA ASP A 86 0.00 -5.76 20.93
C ASP A 86 -1.02 -4.61 20.95
N SER A 87 -1.81 -4.53 22.00
CA SER A 87 -2.77 -3.46 22.21
C SER A 87 -2.09 -2.21 22.79
N GLY A 88 -2.62 -1.04 22.45
CA GLY A 88 -2.10 0.24 22.98
C GLY A 88 -2.69 1.44 22.28
N SER A 89 -2.41 2.63 22.82
CA SER A 89 -2.88 3.91 22.26
C SER A 89 -2.40 4.20 20.85
N TRP A 90 -1.32 3.54 20.42
CA TRP A 90 -0.82 3.63 19.04
C TRP A 90 -1.85 3.23 17.98
N LYS A 91 -2.83 2.40 18.35
CA LYS A 91 -3.95 2.02 17.50
C LYS A 91 -4.98 3.13 17.28
N ASN A 92 -4.82 4.25 17.95
CA ASN A 92 -5.62 5.44 17.67
C ASN A 92 -4.93 6.41 16.69
N ASN A 93 -3.69 6.14 16.30
CA ASN A 93 -2.94 6.99 15.39
C ASN A 93 -3.20 6.56 13.95
N VAL A 94 -3.64 7.49 13.12
CA VAL A 94 -3.85 7.31 11.68
C VAL A 94 -3.10 8.40 10.95
N THR A 95 -2.34 8.06 9.92
CA THR A 95 -1.53 9.03 9.16
C THR A 95 -1.91 9.03 7.70
N PHE A 96 -2.11 10.23 7.16
CA PHE A 96 -2.31 10.48 5.74
C PHE A 96 -1.07 11.16 5.18
N VAL A 97 -0.46 10.52 4.19
CA VAL A 97 0.73 11.01 3.49
C VAL A 97 0.32 11.36 2.06
N ALA A 98 0.72 12.52 1.58
CA ALA A 98 0.42 12.93 0.21
C ALA A 98 1.66 13.46 -0.50
N ASP A 99 1.83 13.00 -1.72
CA ASP A 99 2.79 13.48 -2.69
C ASP A 99 2.57 14.96 -3.01
N ASP A 100 3.59 15.63 -3.52
CA ASP A 100 3.50 17.04 -3.86
C ASP A 100 2.79 17.29 -5.19
N GLY A 101 2.41 18.56 -5.40
CA GLY A 101 1.82 19.07 -6.63
C GLY A 101 2.82 19.83 -7.51
N ASN A 102 4.09 19.49 -7.50
CA ASN A 102 5.18 20.27 -8.10
C ASN A 102 5.13 20.47 -9.60
N ASN A 103 4.31 19.74 -10.30
CA ASN A 103 4.11 19.97 -11.72
C ASN A 103 2.76 20.66 -11.89
N GLU A 104 2.73 21.71 -12.68
CA GLU A 104 1.55 22.49 -13.06
C GLU A 104 0.41 21.67 -13.68
N ASP A 105 0.54 20.34 -13.64
CA ASP A 105 -0.44 19.41 -14.12
C ASP A 105 -1.59 19.31 -13.11
N SER A 106 -2.79 19.63 -13.53
CA SER A 106 -4.01 19.62 -12.69
C SER A 106 -4.30 18.25 -12.05
N PHE A 107 -3.59 17.23 -12.43
CA PHE A 107 -3.67 15.87 -11.88
C PHE A 107 -2.85 15.71 -10.60
N THR A 108 -1.68 16.34 -10.52
CA THR A 108 -0.75 16.21 -9.39
C THR A 108 -1.16 17.05 -8.18
N THR A 109 -1.86 18.17 -8.39
CA THR A 109 -2.39 19.00 -7.30
C THR A 109 -3.50 18.35 -6.48
N ASN A 110 -3.97 17.19 -6.90
CA ASN A 110 -5.08 16.50 -6.24
C ASN A 110 -4.65 15.56 -5.09
N HIS A 111 -3.39 15.15 -5.00
CA HIS A 111 -2.95 14.17 -4.00
C HIS A 111 -3.19 14.65 -2.57
N MET A 112 -2.70 15.84 -2.25
CA MET A 112 -2.92 16.47 -0.94
C MET A 112 -4.42 16.66 -0.65
N LYS A 113 -5.18 17.16 -1.64
CA LYS A 113 -6.63 17.37 -1.48
C LYS A 113 -7.39 16.06 -1.25
N GLN A 114 -7.03 15.01 -1.97
CA GLN A 114 -7.66 13.69 -1.79
C GLN A 114 -7.33 13.10 -0.42
N ALA A 115 -6.06 13.16 -0.02
CA ALA A 115 -5.62 12.71 1.30
C ALA A 115 -6.29 13.52 2.42
N ASP A 116 -6.42 14.84 2.24
CA ASP A 116 -7.06 15.72 3.22
C ASP A 116 -8.56 15.45 3.38
N GLN A 117 -9.26 15.20 2.30
CA GLN A 117 -10.68 14.80 2.33
C GLN A 117 -10.89 13.49 3.10
N LEU A 118 -9.98 12.51 2.93
CA LEU A 118 -10.03 11.27 3.70
C LEU A 118 -9.71 11.51 5.18
N ALA A 119 -8.73 12.34 5.46
CA ALA A 119 -8.34 12.71 6.83
C ALA A 119 -9.49 13.40 7.55
N GLU A 120 -10.12 14.41 6.95
CA GLU A 120 -11.29 15.12 7.49
C GLU A 120 -12.47 14.18 7.73
N ALA A 121 -12.73 13.25 6.78
CA ALA A 121 -13.81 12.28 6.95
C ALA A 121 -13.57 11.36 8.16
N ILE A 122 -12.33 10.95 8.40
CA ILE A 122 -11.99 10.16 9.59
C ILE A 122 -12.11 10.97 10.87
N GLU A 123 -11.65 12.22 10.88
CA GLU A 123 -11.79 13.14 12.03
C GLU A 123 -13.26 13.37 12.40
N GLU A 124 -14.12 13.51 11.40
CA GLU A 124 -15.55 13.71 11.60
C GLU A 124 -16.26 12.44 12.07
N MET A 125 -16.00 11.31 11.40
CA MET A 125 -16.71 10.05 11.66
C MET A 125 -16.21 9.34 12.91
N GLN A 126 -14.96 9.52 13.29
CA GLN A 126 -14.27 8.79 14.36
C GLN A 126 -13.39 9.74 15.19
N PRO A 127 -13.95 10.64 15.99
CA PRO A 127 -13.20 11.67 16.72
C PRO A 127 -12.26 11.11 17.80
N GLY A 128 -12.23 9.80 18.00
CA GLY A 128 -11.28 9.13 18.89
C GLY A 128 -9.91 8.86 18.24
N PHE A 129 -9.77 9.01 16.92
CA PHE A 129 -8.50 8.88 16.27
C PHE A 129 -7.68 10.17 16.33
N LEU A 130 -6.37 10.00 16.47
CA LEU A 130 -5.39 11.06 16.27
C LEU A 130 -4.93 11.02 14.82
N VAL A 131 -5.40 11.97 14.03
CA VAL A 131 -5.08 12.05 12.60
C VAL A 131 -3.83 12.90 12.39
N ASN A 132 -2.82 12.31 11.76
CA ASN A 132 -1.59 13.00 11.35
C ASN A 132 -1.64 13.24 9.84
N LYS A 133 -1.22 14.42 9.41
CA LYS A 133 -1.18 14.83 8.00
C LYS A 133 0.27 15.14 7.61
N VAL A 134 0.82 14.39 6.66
CA VAL A 134 2.19 14.54 6.16
C VAL A 134 2.12 14.80 4.66
N TYR A 135 1.88 16.05 4.29
CA TYR A 135 1.74 16.47 2.91
C TYR A 135 3.02 17.13 2.45
N PHE A 136 3.62 16.65 1.36
CA PHE A 136 4.93 17.10 0.90
C PHE A 136 4.99 18.61 0.65
N ASP A 137 3.91 19.19 0.14
CA ASP A 137 3.79 20.63 -0.10
C ASP A 137 3.94 21.50 1.17
N ALA A 138 3.75 20.92 2.36
CA ALA A 138 3.95 21.62 3.63
C ALA A 138 5.43 21.63 4.08
N TYR A 139 6.32 20.91 3.37
CA TYR A 139 7.72 20.75 3.72
C TYR A 139 8.63 21.41 2.70
N LYS A 140 9.83 21.75 3.15
CA LYS A 140 10.82 22.36 2.26
C LYS A 140 11.52 21.31 1.41
N ARG A 141 11.40 21.45 0.10
CA ARG A 141 12.18 20.67 -0.86
C ARG A 141 13.66 21.06 -0.80
N SER A 142 14.55 20.09 -0.74
CA SER A 142 15.98 20.31 -0.75
C SER A 142 16.47 20.76 -2.13
N SER A 143 17.71 21.27 -2.20
CA SER A 143 18.36 21.61 -3.48
C SER A 143 18.63 20.40 -4.38
N LEU A 144 18.57 19.19 -3.82
CA LEU A 144 18.70 17.92 -4.53
C LEU A 144 17.32 17.36 -5.00
N GLY A 145 16.25 18.12 -4.76
CA GLY A 145 14.90 17.71 -5.17
C GLY A 145 14.24 16.70 -4.24
N THR A 146 14.74 16.49 -3.03
CA THR A 146 14.19 15.52 -2.05
C THR A 146 13.48 16.21 -0.89
N TYR A 147 12.72 15.44 -0.09
CA TYR A 147 12.03 15.91 1.13
C TYR A 147 12.55 15.20 2.38
N PRO A 148 13.74 15.53 2.88
CA PRO A 148 14.31 14.83 4.04
C PRO A 148 13.46 14.98 5.30
N ASP A 149 12.77 16.11 5.48
CA ASP A 149 11.92 16.33 6.64
C ASP A 149 10.63 15.49 6.59
N VAL A 150 10.10 15.22 5.40
CA VAL A 150 8.97 14.26 5.22
C VAL A 150 9.41 12.85 5.58
N HIS A 151 10.56 12.41 5.09
CA HIS A 151 11.13 11.10 5.44
C HIS A 151 11.29 10.96 6.96
N ASN A 152 11.89 11.95 7.60
CA ASN A 152 12.10 11.97 9.05
C ASN A 152 10.78 11.92 9.83
N GLU A 153 9.75 12.63 9.37
CA GLU A 153 8.44 12.63 10.04
C GLU A 153 7.74 11.28 9.89
N ILE A 154 7.78 10.66 8.71
CA ILE A 154 7.25 9.30 8.51
C ILE A 154 7.96 8.32 9.45
N GLU A 155 9.28 8.38 9.52
CA GLU A 155 10.06 7.51 10.39
C GLU A 155 9.72 7.71 11.89
N LYS A 156 9.57 8.94 12.32
CA LYS A 156 9.15 9.29 13.67
C LYS A 156 7.76 8.75 14.00
N LEU A 157 6.80 8.90 13.08
CA LEU A 157 5.44 8.39 13.23
C LEU A 157 5.43 6.86 13.32
N LEU A 158 6.20 6.17 12.49
CA LEU A 158 6.35 4.72 12.56
C LEU A 158 6.95 4.25 13.88
N LYS A 159 7.96 4.95 14.41
CA LYS A 159 8.54 4.67 15.72
C LYS A 159 7.53 4.85 16.86
N SER A 160 6.61 5.79 16.75
CA SER A 160 5.55 6.02 17.74
C SER A 160 4.41 5.01 17.66
N GLY A 161 4.31 4.30 16.53
CA GLY A 161 3.24 3.35 16.23
C GLY A 161 2.02 4.02 15.59
N GLN A 162 1.54 3.40 14.52
CA GLN A 162 0.38 3.83 13.75
C GLN A 162 -0.55 2.65 13.52
N LEU A 163 -1.85 2.86 13.58
CA LEU A 163 -2.84 1.88 13.16
C LEU A 163 -2.84 1.74 11.63
N LEU A 164 -2.87 2.88 10.97
CA LEU A 164 -2.98 2.96 9.51
C LEU A 164 -2.11 4.10 8.99
N ILE A 165 -1.46 3.85 7.87
CA ILE A 165 -0.83 4.89 7.05
C ILE A 165 -1.42 4.76 5.64
N ASN A 166 -2.05 5.82 5.18
CA ASN A 166 -2.49 5.96 3.79
C ASN A 166 -1.51 6.85 3.04
N TYR A 167 -1.09 6.40 1.88
CA TYR A 167 -0.31 7.20 0.94
C TYR A 167 -1.12 7.47 -0.33
N THR A 168 -1.17 8.72 -0.75
CA THR A 168 -1.80 9.17 -1.99
C THR A 168 -0.77 9.91 -2.82
N GLY A 169 -0.36 9.34 -3.94
CA GLY A 169 0.71 9.91 -4.77
C GLY A 169 1.27 8.94 -5.79
N HIS A 170 2.33 9.36 -6.44
CA HIS A 170 3.06 8.54 -7.39
C HIS A 170 3.97 7.54 -6.68
N GLY A 171 4.30 6.46 -7.37
CA GLY A 171 5.22 5.47 -6.86
C GLY A 171 5.87 4.65 -7.95
N SER A 172 6.93 3.98 -7.58
CA SER A 172 7.62 3.02 -8.42
C SER A 172 7.66 1.65 -7.74
N THR A 173 8.35 0.70 -8.34
CA THR A 173 8.57 -0.62 -7.75
C THR A 173 9.45 -0.59 -6.49
N THR A 174 10.14 0.51 -6.22
CA THR A 174 11.15 0.61 -5.16
C THR A 174 10.99 1.80 -4.21
N HIS A 175 10.14 2.76 -4.53
CA HIS A 175 9.99 3.97 -3.71
C HIS A 175 8.65 4.68 -3.94
N TRP A 176 8.28 5.52 -2.99
CA TRP A 176 7.19 6.48 -3.09
C TRP A 176 7.72 7.80 -3.64
N ALA A 177 6.95 8.42 -4.52
CA ALA A 177 7.21 9.66 -5.21
C ALA A 177 8.51 9.66 -6.03
N ASP A 178 8.66 10.58 -6.96
CA ASP A 178 9.89 10.78 -7.73
C ASP A 178 11.06 11.19 -6.83
N GLU A 179 10.76 11.81 -5.70
CA GLU A 179 11.70 12.26 -4.67
C GLU A 179 12.24 11.14 -3.79
N SER A 180 11.76 9.90 -3.99
CA SER A 180 12.17 8.71 -3.26
C SER A 180 12.04 8.87 -1.74
N VAL A 181 10.92 9.43 -1.30
CA VAL A 181 10.70 9.80 0.10
C VAL A 181 10.65 8.58 1.03
N TRP A 182 10.09 7.46 0.57
CA TRP A 182 10.07 6.20 1.30
C TRP A 182 10.44 5.07 0.36
N THR A 183 11.46 4.30 0.72
CA THR A 183 12.08 3.35 -0.19
C THR A 183 12.03 1.91 0.32
N GLN A 184 12.26 0.96 -0.58
CA GLN A 184 12.45 -0.44 -0.21
C GLN A 184 13.62 -0.62 0.78
N THR A 185 14.66 0.22 0.70
CA THR A 185 15.78 0.21 1.63
C THR A 185 15.33 0.60 3.04
N ASP A 186 14.45 1.60 3.17
CA ASP A 186 13.91 2.02 4.48
C ASP A 186 13.10 0.87 5.10
N ILE A 187 12.27 0.19 4.30
CA ILE A 187 11.51 -0.97 4.76
C ILE A 187 12.42 -2.11 5.22
N ASN A 188 13.43 -2.45 4.42
CA ASN A 188 14.34 -3.56 4.72
C ASN A 188 15.21 -3.32 5.95
N ASN A 189 15.53 -2.06 6.23
CA ASN A 189 16.34 -1.67 7.38
C ASN A 189 15.49 -1.35 8.62
N SER A 190 14.18 -1.34 8.50
CA SER A 190 13.28 -1.00 9.60
C SER A 190 13.06 -2.15 10.56
N SER A 191 12.85 -1.80 11.83
CA SER A 191 12.50 -2.73 12.89
C SER A 191 11.51 -2.06 13.85
N TYR A 192 10.28 -1.85 13.36
CA TYR A 192 9.23 -1.21 14.16
C TYR A 192 8.48 -2.24 14.98
N LYS A 193 8.21 -1.89 16.23
CA LYS A 193 7.44 -2.74 17.14
C LYS A 193 5.97 -2.82 16.73
N HIS A 194 5.40 -1.70 16.34
CA HIS A 194 3.99 -1.56 16.01
C HIS A 194 3.84 -1.36 14.50
N LEU A 195 3.33 -2.37 13.82
CA LEU A 195 3.22 -2.35 12.36
C LEU A 195 1.86 -1.80 11.94
N PRO A 196 1.83 -0.74 11.13
CA PRO A 196 0.58 -0.22 10.58
C PRO A 196 0.01 -1.09 9.47
N VAL A 197 -1.27 -0.90 9.20
CA VAL A 197 -1.86 -1.25 7.90
C VAL A 197 -1.46 -0.15 6.92
N TRP A 198 -0.89 -0.53 5.79
CA TRP A 198 -0.55 0.38 4.71
C TRP A 198 -1.62 0.33 3.63
N VAL A 199 -2.06 1.50 3.18
CA VAL A 199 -2.96 1.69 2.04
C VAL A 199 -2.26 2.65 1.08
N THR A 200 -1.97 2.17 -0.15
CA THR A 200 -1.23 2.94 -1.18
C THR A 200 -1.88 2.78 -2.53
#